data_987e9122f7bdd55f2e75c3901527803a
#
_entry.id   987e9122f7bdd55f2e75c3901527803a
#
_cell.length_a   1.000
_cell.length_b   1.000
_cell.length_c   1.000
_cell.angle_alpha   90.00
_cell.angle_beta   90.00
_cell.angle_gamma   90.00
#
_symmetry.space_group_name_H-M   'P 1'
#
loop_
_entity.id
_entity.type
_entity.pdbx_description
1 polymer ?
#
loop_
_entity_poly.entity_id
_entity_poly.type
_entity_poly.pdbx_seq_one_letter_code
_entity_poly.pdbx_strand_id
1 'polypeptide(L)'
;VSYAQDDVFRQIETAVQNKDAVVIAQMIKGSADITIGDDEGTYTNTQAEFVLKSFFEKNPPKTAKLMHRGTSNNMVYSIGNYTSTNNKNMRLYVLLKQDTGKYYLQELRFENNS
;
A
#
# COMPACT_ATOMS: atom_id res chain seq x y z
N VAL A 1 -0.56 16.68 -6.46
CA VAL A 1 -0.56 15.22 -6.43
C VAL A 1 -1.19 14.68 -7.70
N SER A 2 -0.51 13.77 -8.39
CA SER A 2 -1.04 13.10 -9.57
C SER A 2 -1.76 11.82 -9.16
N TYR A 3 -2.86 11.51 -9.85
CA TYR A 3 -3.64 10.29 -9.63
C TYR A 3 -3.58 9.35 -10.84
N ALA A 4 -2.63 9.57 -11.79
CA ALA A 4 -2.38 8.61 -12.85
C ALA A 4 -1.77 7.34 -12.27
N GLN A 5 -2.08 6.17 -12.85
CA GLN A 5 -1.73 4.88 -12.23
C GLN A 5 -0.24 4.75 -11.89
N ASP A 6 0.65 5.12 -12.82
CA ASP A 6 2.10 5.01 -12.58
C ASP A 6 2.56 5.92 -11.45
N ASP A 7 2.01 7.12 -11.39
CA ASP A 7 2.37 8.09 -10.36
C ASP A 7 1.88 7.65 -8.99
N VAL A 8 0.67 7.07 -8.93
CA VAL A 8 0.13 6.60 -7.65
C VAL A 8 0.94 5.43 -7.13
N PHE A 9 1.31 4.47 -7.98
CA PHE A 9 2.18 3.36 -7.57
C PHE A 9 3.52 3.88 -7.05
N ARG A 10 4.12 4.84 -7.75
CA ARG A 10 5.40 5.43 -7.34
C ARG A 10 5.28 6.16 -6.00
N GLN A 11 4.21 6.91 -5.82
CA GLN A 11 3.98 7.62 -4.58
C GLN A 11 3.80 6.66 -3.40
N ILE A 12 3.05 5.57 -3.61
CA ILE A 12 2.85 4.56 -2.58
C ILE A 12 4.17 3.86 -2.26
N GLU A 13 4.94 3.47 -3.27
CA GLU A 13 6.24 2.83 -3.06
C GLU A 13 7.16 3.73 -2.26
N THR A 14 7.28 4.99 -2.65
CA THR A 14 8.10 5.97 -1.94
C THR A 14 7.62 6.18 -0.51
N ALA A 15 6.31 6.29 -0.32
CA ALA A 15 5.73 6.48 1.00
C ALA A 15 5.99 5.27 1.90
N VAL A 16 5.91 4.06 1.37
CA VAL A 16 6.24 2.85 2.12
C VAL A 16 7.71 2.85 2.52
N GLN A 17 8.60 3.22 1.60
CA GLN A 17 10.04 3.32 1.88
C GLN A 17 10.34 4.33 2.98
N ASN A 18 9.56 5.40 3.06
CA ASN A 18 9.77 6.51 3.99
C ASN A 18 8.89 6.45 5.23
N LYS A 19 8.14 5.38 5.45
CA LYS A 19 7.20 5.23 6.57
C LYS A 19 6.15 6.33 6.59
N ASP A 20 5.73 6.79 5.42
CA ASP A 20 4.82 7.93 5.29
C ASP A 20 3.37 7.47 5.21
N ALA A 21 2.81 7.15 6.38
CA ALA A 21 1.43 6.69 6.48
C ALA A 21 0.43 7.74 6.02
N VAL A 22 0.75 9.02 6.18
CA VAL A 22 -0.14 10.12 5.79
C VAL A 22 -0.34 10.14 4.28
N VAL A 23 0.75 10.02 3.51
CA VAL A 23 0.67 10.04 2.05
C VAL A 23 -0.13 8.84 1.54
N ILE A 24 0.11 7.65 2.10
CA ILE A 24 -0.65 6.45 1.72
C ILE A 24 -2.14 6.65 2.00
N ALA A 25 -2.48 7.15 3.18
CA ALA A 25 -3.86 7.39 3.57
C ALA A 25 -4.56 8.40 2.64
N GLN A 26 -3.84 9.40 2.15
CA GLN A 26 -4.37 10.39 1.22
C GLN A 26 -4.76 9.79 -0.14
N MET A 27 -4.23 8.63 -0.48
CA MET A 27 -4.59 7.93 -1.72
C MET A 27 -5.89 7.14 -1.60
N ILE A 28 -6.49 7.10 -0.41
CA ILE A 28 -7.74 6.38 -0.16
C ILE A 28 -8.93 7.31 -0.40
N LYS A 29 -9.87 6.85 -1.21
CA LYS A 29 -11.15 7.52 -1.39
C LYS A 29 -12.22 6.72 -0.65
N GLY A 30 -12.73 7.28 0.44
CA GLY A 30 -13.68 6.57 1.31
C GLY A 30 -12.98 5.60 2.23
N SER A 31 -12.83 4.35 1.80
CA SER A 31 -12.17 3.32 2.58
C SER A 31 -11.31 2.41 1.71
N ALA A 32 -10.40 1.69 2.33
CA ALA A 32 -9.55 0.71 1.66
C ALA A 32 -9.35 -0.49 2.57
N ASP A 33 -9.10 -1.65 1.95
CA ASP A 33 -8.77 -2.86 2.68
C ASP A 33 -7.28 -2.91 2.93
N ILE A 34 -6.88 -3.16 4.18
CA ILE A 34 -5.47 -3.27 4.54
C ILE A 34 -5.28 -4.60 5.27
N THR A 35 -4.30 -5.36 4.81
CA THR A 35 -3.89 -6.62 5.42
C THR A 35 -2.46 -6.49 5.92
N ILE A 36 -2.22 -6.82 7.17
CA ILE A 36 -0.89 -6.85 7.78
C ILE A 36 -0.71 -8.22 8.39
N GLY A 37 0.10 -9.06 7.75
CA GLY A 37 0.23 -10.46 8.15
C GLY A 37 -1.11 -11.17 8.03
N ASP A 38 -1.63 -11.63 9.15
CA ASP A 38 -2.92 -12.31 9.20
C ASP A 38 -4.09 -11.38 9.55
N ASP A 39 -3.81 -10.12 9.86
CA ASP A 39 -4.82 -9.14 10.27
C ASP A 39 -5.34 -8.38 9.05
N GLU A 40 -6.63 -8.48 8.82
CA GLU A 40 -7.30 -7.87 7.69
C GLU A 40 -8.43 -6.97 8.16
N GLY A 41 -8.57 -5.80 7.57
CA GLY A 41 -9.64 -4.88 7.91
C GLY A 41 -9.89 -3.86 6.82
N THR A 42 -11.05 -3.20 6.92
CA THR A 42 -11.45 -2.11 6.05
C THR A 42 -11.40 -0.82 6.85
N TYR A 43 -10.67 0.16 6.34
CA TYR A 43 -10.37 1.38 7.09
C TYR A 43 -10.65 2.63 6.28
N THR A 44 -11.15 3.66 6.95
CA THR A 44 -11.17 5.02 6.39
C THR A 44 -9.73 5.53 6.33
N ASN A 45 -9.52 6.67 5.65
CA ASN A 45 -8.18 7.25 5.55
C ASN A 45 -7.58 7.55 6.93
N THR A 46 -8.36 8.09 7.86
CA THR A 46 -7.87 8.38 9.21
C THR A 46 -7.46 7.10 9.95
N GLN A 47 -8.29 6.07 9.87
CA GLN A 47 -8.00 4.77 10.49
C GLN A 47 -6.80 4.10 9.85
N ALA A 48 -6.69 4.17 8.53
CA ALA A 48 -5.58 3.59 7.78
C ALA A 48 -4.26 4.23 8.18
N GLU A 49 -4.25 5.53 8.40
CA GLU A 49 -3.06 6.24 8.84
C GLU A 49 -2.54 5.67 10.17
N PHE A 50 -3.43 5.44 11.14
CA PHE A 50 -3.05 4.85 12.42
C PHE A 50 -2.50 3.44 12.28
N VAL A 51 -3.19 2.61 11.49
CA VAL A 51 -2.79 1.22 11.28
C VAL A 51 -1.43 1.14 10.63
N LEU A 52 -1.20 1.93 9.60
CA LEU A 52 0.07 1.94 8.86
C LEU A 52 1.20 2.53 9.69
N LYS A 53 0.92 3.58 10.45
CA LYS A 53 1.92 4.17 11.34
C LYS A 53 2.40 3.15 12.37
N SER A 54 1.47 2.43 12.99
CA SER A 54 1.80 1.38 13.96
C SER A 54 2.63 0.27 13.31
N PHE A 55 2.23 -0.16 12.11
CA PHE A 55 2.98 -1.18 11.37
C PHE A 55 4.42 -0.74 11.11
N PHE A 56 4.62 0.48 10.60
CA PHE A 56 5.95 0.99 10.29
C PHE A 56 6.82 1.19 11.54
N GLU A 57 6.21 1.50 12.67
CA GLU A 57 6.96 1.61 13.93
C GLU A 57 7.48 0.25 14.39
N LYS A 58 6.66 -0.80 14.23
CA LYS A 58 7.02 -2.16 14.64
C LYS A 58 7.94 -2.84 13.63
N ASN A 59 7.80 -2.51 12.35
CA ASN A 59 8.50 -3.15 11.25
C ASN A 59 9.04 -2.09 10.29
N PRO A 60 10.03 -1.27 10.72
CA PRO A 60 10.54 -0.21 9.84
C PRO A 60 11.06 -0.78 8.52
N PRO A 61 10.83 -0.12 7.40
CA PRO A 61 11.27 -0.63 6.11
C PRO A 61 12.77 -0.53 5.95
N LYS A 62 13.37 -1.64 5.50
CA LYS A 62 14.73 -1.66 4.98
C LYS A 62 14.70 -1.47 3.48
N THR A 63 13.83 -2.23 2.81
CA THR A 63 13.58 -2.10 1.37
C THR A 63 12.10 -2.30 1.07
N ALA A 64 11.62 -1.59 0.07
CA ALA A 64 10.26 -1.79 -0.42
C ALA A 64 10.26 -1.49 -1.91
N LYS A 65 9.74 -2.42 -2.71
CA LYS A 65 9.74 -2.27 -4.15
C LYS A 65 8.54 -2.95 -4.77
N LEU A 66 7.89 -2.25 -5.69
CA LEU A 66 6.81 -2.80 -6.52
C LEU A 66 7.41 -3.20 -7.86
N MET A 67 7.16 -4.42 -8.34
CA MET A 67 7.85 -4.98 -9.50
C MET A 67 6.92 -5.45 -10.61
N HIS A 68 5.86 -6.17 -10.28
CA HIS A 68 4.97 -6.76 -11.28
C HIS A 68 3.64 -6.07 -11.28
N ARG A 69 3.10 -5.81 -12.46
CA ARG A 69 1.80 -5.14 -12.63
C ARG A 69 0.85 -6.00 -13.43
N GLY A 70 -0.45 -5.83 -13.15
CA GLY A 70 -1.50 -6.44 -13.91
C GLY A 70 -2.74 -5.58 -13.89
N THR A 71 -3.68 -5.88 -14.76
CA THR A 71 -4.93 -5.15 -14.85
C THR A 71 -6.10 -6.12 -14.86
N SER A 72 -7.22 -5.68 -14.30
CA SER A 72 -8.48 -6.42 -14.32
C SER A 72 -9.62 -5.41 -14.27
N ASN A 73 -10.38 -5.30 -15.36
CA ASN A 73 -11.44 -4.31 -15.49
C ASN A 73 -10.89 -2.89 -15.27
N ASN A 74 -11.45 -2.13 -14.32
CA ASN A 74 -10.98 -0.78 -13.98
C ASN A 74 -10.03 -0.77 -12.79
N MET A 75 -9.42 -1.92 -12.48
CA MET A 75 -8.45 -2.06 -11.40
C MET A 75 -7.07 -2.40 -11.96
N VAL A 76 -6.04 -1.87 -11.31
CA VAL A 76 -4.65 -2.23 -11.61
C VAL A 76 -3.97 -2.59 -10.30
N TYR A 77 -3.08 -3.59 -10.36
CA TYR A 77 -2.35 -4.01 -9.16
C TYR A 77 -0.86 -4.03 -9.44
N SER A 78 -0.10 -3.96 -8.37
CA SER A 78 1.33 -4.17 -8.41
C SER A 78 1.73 -5.05 -7.23
N ILE A 79 2.67 -5.95 -7.47
CA ILE A 79 3.18 -6.88 -6.47
C ILE A 79 4.67 -6.68 -6.36
N GLY A 80 5.16 -6.68 -5.13
CA GLY A 80 6.58 -6.55 -4.87
C GLY A 80 6.96 -7.11 -3.52
N ASN A 81 8.03 -6.57 -2.97
CA ASN A 81 8.61 -7.05 -1.73
C ASN A 81 8.78 -5.92 -0.73
N TYR A 82 8.64 -6.28 0.53
CA TYR A 82 8.89 -5.42 1.67
C TYR A 82 9.78 -6.18 2.65
N THR A 83 10.95 -5.64 2.93
CA THR A 83 11.84 -6.22 3.93
C THR A 83 11.99 -5.20 5.04
N SER A 84 11.72 -5.60 6.27
CA SER A 84 11.86 -4.74 7.43
C SER A 84 13.27 -4.83 8.02
N THR A 85 13.61 -3.83 8.84
CA THR A 85 14.90 -3.81 9.53
C THR A 85 15.04 -4.95 10.55
N ASN A 86 13.92 -5.53 10.99
CA ASN A 86 13.94 -6.73 11.86
C ASN A 86 13.90 -8.03 11.06
N ASN A 87 14.28 -7.96 9.78
CA ASN A 87 14.47 -9.11 8.89
C ASN A 87 13.19 -9.88 8.53
N LYS A 88 12.04 -9.23 8.60
CA LYS A 88 10.81 -9.82 8.06
C LYS A 88 10.75 -9.56 6.57
N ASN A 89 10.55 -10.62 5.79
CA ASN A 89 10.32 -10.51 4.35
C ASN A 89 8.84 -10.69 4.09
N MET A 90 8.24 -9.69 3.49
CA MET A 90 6.80 -9.67 3.24
C MET A 90 6.54 -9.40 1.77
N ARG A 91 5.45 -9.95 1.27
CA ARG A 91 4.95 -9.62 -0.06
C ARG A 91 4.15 -8.32 0.04
N LEU A 92 4.48 -7.37 -0.80
CA LEU A 92 3.75 -6.10 -0.89
C LEU A 92 2.79 -6.19 -2.07
N TYR A 93 1.51 -5.94 -1.81
CA TYR A 93 0.47 -5.95 -2.83
C TYR A 93 -0.31 -4.65 -2.76
N VAL A 94 -0.44 -3.98 -3.90
CA VAL A 94 -1.16 -2.71 -4.00
C VAL A 94 -2.20 -2.84 -5.11
N LEU A 95 -3.46 -2.60 -4.79
CA LEU A 95 -4.56 -2.58 -5.75
C LEU A 95 -5.12 -1.18 -5.86
N LEU A 96 -5.15 -0.64 -7.07
CA LEU A 96 -5.72 0.66 -7.36
C LEU A 96 -7.01 0.49 -8.14
N LYS A 97 -7.98 1.36 -7.87
CA LYS A 97 -9.23 1.42 -8.61
C LYS A 97 -9.36 2.78 -9.27
N GLN A 98 -9.76 2.77 -10.54
CA GLN A 98 -10.04 4.01 -11.28
C GLN A 98 -11.42 4.52 -10.92
N ASP A 99 -11.50 5.83 -10.63
CA ASP A 99 -12.75 6.53 -10.40
C ASP A 99 -12.64 7.91 -11.04
N THR A 100 -13.53 8.21 -11.99
CA THR A 100 -13.55 9.49 -12.71
C THR A 100 -12.18 9.86 -13.30
N GLY A 101 -11.48 8.87 -13.86
CA GLY A 101 -10.19 9.08 -14.53
C GLY A 101 -8.99 9.12 -13.58
N LYS A 102 -9.19 8.98 -12.28
CA LYS A 102 -8.12 9.00 -11.28
C LYS A 102 -8.03 7.65 -10.61
N TYR A 103 -6.82 7.30 -10.16
CA TYR A 103 -6.58 6.05 -9.46
C TYR A 103 -6.43 6.29 -7.96
N TYR A 104 -7.11 5.45 -7.18
CA TYR A 104 -7.10 5.52 -5.71
C TYR A 104 -6.73 4.17 -5.14
N LEU A 105 -6.16 4.17 -3.94
CA LEU A 105 -5.81 2.95 -3.24
C LEU A 105 -7.08 2.21 -2.80
N GLN A 106 -7.25 1.00 -3.31
CA GLN A 106 -8.37 0.12 -2.97
C GLN A 106 -7.96 -0.92 -1.93
N GLU A 107 -6.74 -1.45 -2.05
CA GLU A 107 -6.25 -2.49 -1.16
C GLU A 107 -4.74 -2.40 -1.04
N LEU A 108 -4.25 -2.64 0.18
CA LEU A 108 -2.81 -2.68 0.48
C LEU A 108 -2.56 -3.88 1.39
N ARG A 109 -1.65 -4.75 0.99
CA ARG A 109 -1.32 -5.93 1.78
C ARG A 109 0.18 -6.02 2.04
N PHE A 110 0.51 -6.30 3.29
CA PHE A 110 1.84 -6.72 3.71
C PHE A 110 1.68 -8.16 4.19
N GLU A 111 1.93 -9.11 3.30
CA GLU A 111 1.67 -10.52 3.57
C GLU A 111 2.97 -11.24 3.92
N ASN A 112 2.90 -12.14 4.90
CA ASN A 112 4.05 -12.94 5.27
C ASN A 112 4.43 -13.88 4.11
N ASN A 113 5.71 -13.90 3.77
CA ASN A 113 6.25 -14.92 2.87
C ASN A 113 6.50 -16.18 3.69
N SER A 114 5.91 -17.25 3.28
CA SER A 114 6.08 -18.54 3.97
C SER A 114 7.01 -19.45 3.21
#